data_7da8b19ddf7566645856a4c338319229
#
_entry.id   7da8b19ddf7566645856a4c338319229
#
_cell.length_a   1.000
_cell.length_b   1.000
_cell.length_c   1.000
_cell.angle_alpha   90.00
_cell.angle_beta   90.00
_cell.angle_gamma   90.00
#
_symmetry.space_group_name_H-M   'P 1'
#
loop_
_entity.id
_entity.type
_entity.pdbx_description
1 polymer ?
#
loop_
_entity_poly.entity_id
_entity_poly.type
_entity_poly.pdbx_seq_one_letter_code
_entity_poly.pdbx_strand_id
1 'polypeptide(L)'
;MLTYAGMWWADDHRFVSWTPESVATIRGAKRALEFARVPRVSRYCAHVRGQGGVKRSVLFVHARMPQLPFIARFDVRSYYETIDHGVLLAIVRDAGVPQDTAAVIHQYLTVPDVDNTGRGMVAGGSLSPLLSAIYLGPLDEAMDQLRSGGGIDYIRYADDIAIMARTRYLLRKAIARMHSVLYDLRLQVHPGKRFIGRAERGFEFLGFFIHPRRRLVPSSVSMQRLVERSRRLHEQGASQQRLRRYVHNWYMWFTQGLGHLAGRKGGETRYWVYVIRHLNIAYPVHPPT
;
A
#
# COMPACT_ATOMS: atom_id res chain seq x y z
N MET A 1 5.86 24.51 -18.42
CA MET A 1 6.38 23.14 -18.62
C MET A 1 7.01 22.65 -17.33
N LEU A 2 6.75 21.39 -16.93
CA LEU A 2 7.39 20.83 -15.75
C LEU A 2 8.87 20.51 -16.04
N THR A 3 9.73 20.78 -15.07
CA THR A 3 11.18 20.54 -15.13
C THR A 3 11.64 19.89 -13.83
N TYR A 4 12.71 19.10 -13.89
CA TYR A 4 13.29 18.45 -12.70
C TYR A 4 14.77 18.75 -12.56
N ALA A 5 15.26 18.77 -11.31
CA ALA A 5 16.66 18.97 -10.96
C ALA A 5 17.46 17.65 -10.99
N GLY A 6 16.79 16.52 -10.82
CA GLY A 6 17.43 15.20 -10.86
C GLY A 6 16.41 14.07 -10.92
N MET A 7 16.86 12.94 -11.46
CA MET A 7 16.10 11.70 -11.55
C MET A 7 17.02 10.53 -11.22
N TRP A 8 16.53 9.55 -10.46
CA TRP A 8 17.29 8.35 -10.09
C TRP A 8 16.37 7.15 -9.88
N TRP A 9 16.96 5.97 -9.87
CA TRP A 9 16.29 4.72 -9.58
C TRP A 9 16.73 4.19 -8.22
N ALA A 10 15.77 3.71 -7.42
CA ALA A 10 16.04 2.99 -6.19
C ALA A 10 14.95 1.94 -5.97
N ASP A 11 15.35 0.71 -5.59
CA ASP A 11 14.44 -0.43 -5.38
C ASP A 11 13.46 -0.63 -6.56
N ASP A 12 13.95 -0.56 -7.80
CA ASP A 12 13.22 -0.66 -9.06
C ASP A 12 12.17 0.45 -9.30
N HIS A 13 12.17 1.51 -8.48
CA HIS A 13 11.28 2.65 -8.63
C HIS A 13 12.02 3.88 -9.14
N ARG A 14 11.34 4.64 -10.01
CA ARG A 14 11.81 5.93 -10.53
C ARG A 14 11.46 7.06 -9.56
N PHE A 15 12.45 7.82 -9.15
CA PHE A 15 12.30 9.02 -8.30
C PHE A 15 12.71 10.27 -9.06
N VAL A 16 12.04 11.39 -8.78
CA VAL A 16 12.31 12.68 -9.42
C VAL A 16 12.32 13.79 -8.37
N SER A 17 13.36 14.61 -8.42
CA SER A 17 13.44 15.89 -7.70
C SER A 17 12.99 17.01 -8.63
N TRP A 18 11.75 17.43 -8.48
CA TRP A 18 11.17 18.53 -9.26
C TRP A 18 11.75 19.88 -8.86
N THR A 19 11.84 20.84 -9.80
CA THR A 19 12.19 22.21 -9.46
C THR A 19 11.10 22.86 -8.58
N PRO A 20 11.40 23.92 -7.80
CA PRO A 20 10.44 24.59 -6.93
C PRO A 20 9.16 25.04 -7.65
N GLU A 21 9.30 25.57 -8.86
CA GLU A 21 8.19 26.03 -9.71
C GLU A 21 7.31 24.85 -10.15
N SER A 22 7.94 23.74 -10.54
CA SER A 22 7.23 22.50 -10.90
C SER A 22 6.51 21.90 -9.70
N VAL A 23 7.13 21.90 -8.51
CA VAL A 23 6.48 21.47 -7.26
C VAL A 23 5.23 22.29 -6.97
N ALA A 24 5.28 23.62 -7.14
CA ALA A 24 4.11 24.50 -6.94
C ALA A 24 2.98 24.15 -7.92
N THR A 25 3.31 23.96 -9.21
CA THR A 25 2.36 23.57 -10.26
C THR A 25 1.72 22.22 -9.99
N ILE A 26 2.52 21.20 -9.64
CA ILE A 26 2.07 19.84 -9.31
C ILE A 26 1.14 19.86 -8.07
N ARG A 27 1.48 20.65 -7.04
CA ARG A 27 0.63 20.83 -5.86
C ARG A 27 -0.69 21.51 -6.20
N GLY A 28 -0.66 22.49 -7.12
CA GLY A 28 -1.86 23.15 -7.66
C GLY A 28 -2.80 22.15 -8.33
N ALA A 29 -2.28 21.34 -9.25
CA ALA A 29 -3.04 20.30 -9.93
C ALA A 29 -3.62 19.26 -8.94
N LYS A 30 -2.82 18.83 -7.94
CA LYS A 30 -3.31 17.94 -6.88
C LYS A 30 -4.50 18.54 -6.11
N ARG A 31 -4.39 19.80 -5.69
CA ARG A 31 -5.48 20.50 -4.98
C ARG A 31 -6.72 20.62 -5.85
N ALA A 32 -6.55 20.91 -7.15
CA ALA A 32 -7.67 20.98 -8.09
C ALA A 32 -8.42 19.64 -8.17
N LEU A 33 -7.71 18.49 -8.27
CA LEU A 33 -8.32 17.17 -8.26
C LEU A 33 -9.02 16.85 -6.92
N GLU A 34 -8.37 17.16 -5.79
CA GLU A 34 -8.93 16.92 -4.45
C GLU A 34 -10.19 17.78 -4.21
N PHE A 35 -10.19 19.04 -4.66
CA PHE A 35 -11.32 19.95 -4.51
C PHE A 35 -12.50 19.58 -5.42
N ALA A 36 -12.22 19.32 -6.69
CA ALA A 36 -13.24 18.91 -7.66
C ALA A 36 -13.82 17.51 -7.34
N ARG A 37 -13.10 16.70 -6.55
CA ARG A 37 -13.43 15.30 -6.26
C ARG A 37 -13.65 14.46 -7.53
N VAL A 38 -12.91 14.78 -8.58
CA VAL A 38 -13.01 14.15 -9.89
C VAL A 38 -11.62 13.71 -10.34
N PRO A 39 -11.41 12.44 -10.71
CA PRO A 39 -12.31 11.31 -10.49
C PRO A 39 -12.53 11.00 -8.99
N ARG A 40 -13.69 10.46 -8.68
CA ARG A 40 -14.02 10.14 -7.28
C ARG A 40 -13.20 8.94 -6.82
N VAL A 41 -12.34 9.14 -5.82
CA VAL A 41 -11.61 8.05 -5.19
C VAL A 41 -12.54 7.26 -4.27
N SER A 42 -12.56 5.94 -4.46
CA SER A 42 -13.38 5.02 -3.68
C SER A 42 -13.00 5.05 -2.19
N ARG A 43 -14.01 4.94 -1.32
CA ARG A 43 -13.82 4.74 0.13
C ARG A 43 -13.09 3.45 0.50
N TYR A 44 -12.99 2.50 -0.44
CA TYR A 44 -12.25 1.24 -0.27
C TYR A 44 -10.78 1.34 -0.68
N CYS A 45 -10.37 2.48 -1.22
CA CYS A 45 -8.99 2.82 -1.53
C CYS A 45 -8.33 3.50 -0.33
N ALA A 46 -7.74 2.71 0.58
CA ALA A 46 -7.34 3.17 1.90
C ALA A 46 -6.03 3.97 1.97
N HIS A 47 -5.21 4.00 0.92
CA HIS A 47 -3.88 4.66 0.96
C HIS A 47 -3.93 6.18 0.75
N VAL A 48 -5.02 6.70 0.21
CA VAL A 48 -5.19 8.14 0.02
C VAL A 48 -5.44 8.82 1.35
N ARG A 49 -4.91 10.03 1.53
CA ARG A 49 -5.07 10.82 2.75
C ARG A 49 -6.54 10.94 3.17
N GLY A 50 -6.81 10.71 4.44
CA GLY A 50 -8.16 10.73 5.00
C GLY A 50 -8.95 9.42 4.87
N GLN A 51 -8.43 8.41 4.16
CA GLN A 51 -9.09 7.11 3.97
C GLN A 51 -8.69 6.04 5.01
N GLY A 52 -7.94 6.41 6.05
CA GLY A 52 -7.65 5.60 7.23
C GLY A 52 -6.43 4.69 7.16
N GLY A 53 -5.79 4.54 6.00
CA GLY A 53 -4.48 3.91 5.86
C GLY A 53 -4.42 2.41 6.19
N VAL A 54 -3.21 1.94 6.44
CA VAL A 54 -2.89 0.52 6.75
C VAL A 54 -3.75 -0.03 7.90
N LYS A 55 -3.86 0.71 9.00
CA LYS A 55 -4.57 0.24 10.21
C LYS A 55 -6.05 0.00 9.95
N ARG A 56 -6.71 0.94 9.27
CA ARG A 56 -8.10 0.77 8.87
C ARG A 56 -8.29 -0.44 7.97
N SER A 57 -7.38 -0.65 7.01
CA SER A 57 -7.45 -1.79 6.10
C SER A 57 -7.36 -3.12 6.83
N VAL A 58 -6.40 -3.25 7.75
CA VAL A 58 -6.20 -4.46 8.56
C VAL A 58 -7.39 -4.71 9.48
N LEU A 59 -7.90 -3.67 10.17
CA LEU A 59 -9.08 -3.76 11.03
C LEU A 59 -10.34 -4.13 10.25
N PHE A 60 -10.53 -3.53 9.07
CA PHE A 60 -11.66 -3.84 8.18
C PHE A 60 -11.65 -5.31 7.79
N VAL A 61 -10.51 -5.82 7.32
CA VAL A 61 -10.37 -7.24 6.94
C VAL A 61 -10.63 -8.14 8.15
N HIS A 62 -9.96 -7.89 9.29
CA HIS A 62 -10.14 -8.69 10.50
C HIS A 62 -11.60 -8.75 10.97
N ALA A 63 -12.32 -7.63 10.95
CA ALA A 63 -13.72 -7.55 11.37
C ALA A 63 -14.67 -8.30 10.43
N ARG A 64 -14.33 -8.46 9.14
CA ARG A 64 -15.17 -9.12 8.13
C ARG A 64 -14.96 -10.63 8.04
N MET A 65 -13.78 -11.12 8.46
CA MET A 65 -13.42 -12.54 8.35
C MET A 65 -14.44 -13.52 8.96
N PRO A 66 -15.12 -13.24 10.09
CA PRO A 66 -16.11 -14.16 10.65
C PRO A 66 -17.31 -14.41 9.73
N GLN A 67 -17.78 -13.38 9.01
CA GLN A 67 -18.92 -13.49 8.11
C GLN A 67 -18.53 -13.85 6.68
N LEU A 68 -17.28 -13.57 6.28
CA LEU A 68 -16.75 -13.75 4.94
C LEU A 68 -15.47 -14.61 4.98
N PRO A 69 -15.63 -15.95 5.19
CA PRO A 69 -14.51 -16.84 5.52
C PRO A 69 -13.63 -17.21 4.30
N PHE A 70 -13.97 -16.77 3.11
CA PHE A 70 -13.16 -17.01 1.91
C PHE A 70 -12.44 -15.73 1.51
N ILE A 71 -11.12 -15.78 1.48
CA ILE A 71 -10.23 -14.62 1.28
C ILE A 71 -9.41 -14.80 0.01
N ALA A 72 -9.27 -13.74 -0.76
CA ALA A 72 -8.24 -13.59 -1.77
C ALA A 72 -7.45 -12.31 -1.51
N ARG A 73 -6.12 -12.42 -1.50
CA ARG A 73 -5.20 -11.29 -1.45
C ARG A 73 -4.30 -11.33 -2.68
N PHE A 74 -4.15 -10.19 -3.32
CA PHE A 74 -3.31 -9.99 -4.49
C PHE A 74 -2.46 -8.73 -4.34
N ASP A 75 -1.34 -8.72 -5.03
CA ASP A 75 -0.44 -7.60 -5.20
C ASP A 75 -0.28 -7.38 -6.71
N VAL A 76 -0.33 -6.16 -7.21
CA VAL A 76 -0.13 -5.87 -8.63
C VAL A 76 1.37 -5.79 -8.89
N ARG A 77 1.82 -6.50 -9.93
CA ARG A 77 3.24 -6.56 -10.27
C ARG A 77 3.74 -5.20 -10.77
N SER A 78 4.81 -4.70 -10.14
CA SER A 78 5.49 -3.46 -10.55
C SER A 78 4.51 -2.33 -10.86
N TYR A 79 3.58 -2.06 -9.91
CA TYR A 79 2.40 -1.25 -10.17
C TYR A 79 2.74 0.13 -10.73
N TYR A 80 3.65 0.85 -10.08
CA TYR A 80 4.03 2.21 -10.51
C TYR A 80 4.69 2.23 -11.88
N GLU A 81 5.48 1.21 -12.20
CA GLU A 81 6.24 1.09 -13.45
C GLU A 81 5.35 0.64 -14.62
N THR A 82 4.20 0.02 -14.32
CA THR A 82 3.29 -0.54 -15.34
C THR A 82 2.07 0.34 -15.62
N ILE A 83 1.87 1.44 -14.89
CA ILE A 83 0.80 2.41 -15.17
C ILE A 83 0.95 2.91 -16.61
N ASP A 84 -0.06 2.65 -17.44
CA ASP A 84 -0.11 3.08 -18.83
C ASP A 84 -0.62 4.53 -18.90
N HIS A 85 0.17 5.40 -19.54
CA HIS A 85 -0.14 6.84 -19.61
C HIS A 85 -1.43 7.09 -20.38
N GLY A 86 -1.64 6.39 -21.50
CA GLY A 86 -2.83 6.54 -22.34
C GLY A 86 -4.10 6.17 -21.59
N VAL A 87 -4.07 5.03 -20.86
CA VAL A 87 -5.20 4.59 -20.03
C VAL A 87 -5.49 5.58 -18.90
N LEU A 88 -4.45 6.04 -18.17
CA LEU A 88 -4.65 7.01 -17.08
C LEU A 88 -5.22 8.34 -17.59
N LEU A 89 -4.68 8.85 -18.70
CA LEU A 89 -5.16 10.10 -19.29
C LEU A 89 -6.59 9.98 -19.85
N ALA A 90 -6.97 8.81 -20.37
CA ALA A 90 -8.36 8.55 -20.74
C ALA A 90 -9.30 8.59 -19.53
N ILE A 91 -8.95 7.89 -18.43
CA ILE A 91 -9.73 7.94 -17.18
C ILE A 91 -9.87 9.37 -16.66
N VAL A 92 -8.80 10.16 -16.68
CA VAL A 92 -8.79 11.56 -16.23
C VAL A 92 -9.70 12.43 -17.11
N ARG A 93 -9.64 12.27 -18.42
CA ARG A 93 -10.47 13.00 -19.37
C ARG A 93 -11.95 12.63 -19.22
N ASP A 94 -12.26 11.33 -19.19
CA ASP A 94 -13.63 10.82 -19.12
C ASP A 94 -14.32 11.20 -17.80
N ALA A 95 -13.53 11.43 -16.75
CA ALA A 95 -13.99 11.95 -15.47
C ALA A 95 -14.26 13.48 -15.49
N GLY A 96 -13.98 14.19 -16.59
CA GLY A 96 -14.23 15.62 -16.71
C GLY A 96 -13.21 16.50 -15.95
N VAL A 97 -11.99 16.05 -15.76
CA VAL A 97 -10.92 16.85 -15.15
C VAL A 97 -10.61 18.08 -16.04
N PRO A 98 -10.50 19.30 -15.48
CA PRO A 98 -10.17 20.49 -16.26
C PRO A 98 -8.91 20.34 -17.10
N GLN A 99 -8.93 20.89 -18.32
CA GLN A 99 -7.87 20.70 -19.31
C GLN A 99 -6.49 21.13 -18.80
N ASP A 100 -6.39 22.23 -18.06
CA ASP A 100 -5.12 22.71 -17.48
C ASP A 100 -4.56 21.71 -16.48
N THR A 101 -5.42 21.12 -15.65
CA THR A 101 -5.02 20.08 -14.69
C THR A 101 -4.60 18.80 -15.43
N ALA A 102 -5.33 18.39 -16.46
CA ALA A 102 -4.99 17.24 -17.29
C ALA A 102 -3.64 17.45 -18.01
N ALA A 103 -3.35 18.67 -18.49
CA ALA A 103 -2.07 19.00 -19.10
C ALA A 103 -0.89 18.88 -18.11
N VAL A 104 -1.09 19.26 -16.84
CA VAL A 104 -0.07 19.05 -15.80
C VAL A 104 0.12 17.56 -15.50
N ILE A 105 -0.96 16.79 -15.45
CA ILE A 105 -0.88 15.33 -15.25
C ILE A 105 -0.11 14.68 -16.42
N HIS A 106 -0.41 15.08 -17.66
CA HIS A 106 0.31 14.59 -18.83
C HIS A 106 1.81 14.86 -18.71
N GLN A 107 2.22 16.10 -18.40
CA GLN A 107 3.64 16.42 -18.20
C GLN A 107 4.26 15.65 -17.02
N TYR A 108 3.51 15.45 -15.93
CA TYR A 108 3.98 14.70 -14.77
C TYR A 108 4.32 13.24 -15.10
N LEU A 109 3.63 12.65 -16.06
CA LEU A 109 3.88 11.28 -16.54
C LEU A 109 4.98 11.25 -17.60
N THR A 110 4.94 12.16 -18.58
CA THR A 110 5.78 12.08 -19.78
C THR A 110 7.17 12.69 -19.61
N VAL A 111 7.33 13.74 -18.79
CA VAL A 111 8.65 14.38 -18.58
C VAL A 111 9.67 13.44 -17.95
N PRO A 112 9.32 12.56 -16.97
CA PRO A 112 10.27 11.56 -16.46
C PRO A 112 10.38 10.29 -17.33
N ASP A 113 9.55 10.11 -18.35
CA ASP A 113 9.59 8.95 -19.26
C ASP A 113 10.55 9.23 -20.43
N VAL A 114 11.84 9.30 -20.11
CA VAL A 114 12.91 9.67 -21.07
C VAL A 114 13.03 8.69 -22.25
N ASP A 115 12.60 7.44 -22.05
CA ASP A 115 12.65 6.39 -23.07
C ASP A 115 11.36 6.34 -23.92
N ASN A 116 10.42 7.25 -23.68
CA ASN A 116 9.11 7.33 -24.36
C ASN A 116 8.35 5.99 -24.36
N THR A 117 8.38 5.27 -23.26
CA THR A 117 7.70 3.98 -23.13
C THR A 117 6.18 4.11 -23.07
N GLY A 118 5.65 5.29 -22.78
CA GLY A 118 4.25 5.57 -22.49
C GLY A 118 3.77 4.90 -21.22
N ARG A 119 4.69 4.55 -20.30
CA ARG A 119 4.40 3.82 -19.06
C ARG A 119 5.23 4.33 -17.90
N GLY A 120 4.70 4.04 -16.72
CA GLY A 120 5.37 4.30 -15.46
C GLY A 120 5.04 5.65 -14.86
N MET A 121 5.13 5.70 -13.55
CA MET A 121 4.90 6.91 -12.76
C MET A 121 5.97 7.01 -11.68
N VAL A 122 6.40 8.23 -11.37
CA VAL A 122 7.42 8.48 -10.36
C VAL A 122 6.97 8.06 -8.96
N ALA A 123 7.84 7.38 -8.22
CA ALA A 123 7.61 7.05 -6.82
C ALA A 123 7.89 8.28 -5.92
N GLY A 124 7.24 8.33 -4.75
CA GLY A 124 7.44 9.40 -3.77
C GLY A 124 6.93 10.80 -4.17
N GLY A 125 6.44 10.97 -5.38
CA GLY A 125 5.88 12.22 -5.87
C GLY A 125 4.55 12.58 -5.19
N SER A 126 4.29 13.88 -4.99
CA SER A 126 3.10 14.35 -4.27
C SER A 126 1.77 14.02 -4.97
N LEU A 127 1.78 13.85 -6.29
CA LEU A 127 0.60 13.53 -7.11
C LEU A 127 0.41 12.03 -7.29
N SER A 128 1.49 11.23 -7.23
CA SER A 128 1.48 9.79 -7.52
C SER A 128 0.48 8.97 -6.69
N PRO A 129 0.32 9.17 -5.37
CA PRO A 129 -0.68 8.42 -4.60
C PRO A 129 -2.12 8.67 -5.08
N LEU A 130 -2.43 9.88 -5.52
CA LEU A 130 -3.76 10.20 -6.03
C LEU A 130 -3.99 9.63 -7.42
N LEU A 131 -3.00 9.77 -8.32
CA LEU A 131 -3.10 9.20 -9.68
C LEU A 131 -3.16 7.66 -9.64
N SER A 132 -2.40 7.02 -8.76
CA SER A 132 -2.48 5.58 -8.56
C SER A 132 -3.86 5.14 -8.02
N ALA A 133 -4.48 5.96 -7.18
CA ALA A 133 -5.85 5.70 -6.73
C ALA A 133 -6.85 5.79 -7.88
N ILE A 134 -6.72 6.81 -8.72
CA ILE A 134 -7.55 7.07 -9.91
C ILE A 134 -7.42 5.95 -10.94
N TYR A 135 -6.20 5.48 -11.20
CA TYR A 135 -5.94 4.43 -12.19
C TYR A 135 -6.65 3.11 -11.87
N LEU A 136 -6.75 2.73 -10.60
CA LEU A 136 -7.53 1.57 -10.14
C LEU A 136 -8.99 1.91 -9.81
N GLY A 137 -9.48 3.08 -10.15
CA GLY A 137 -10.89 3.48 -9.99
C GLY A 137 -11.88 2.49 -10.61
N PRO A 138 -11.69 2.05 -11.87
CA PRO A 138 -12.55 1.04 -12.51
C PRO A 138 -12.60 -0.30 -11.74
N LEU A 139 -11.53 -0.69 -11.07
CA LEU A 139 -11.53 -1.87 -10.19
C LEU A 139 -12.40 -1.63 -8.95
N ASP A 140 -12.28 -0.46 -8.32
CA ASP A 140 -13.08 -0.11 -7.16
C ASP A 140 -14.58 -0.13 -7.50
N GLU A 141 -14.97 0.40 -8.66
CA GLU A 141 -16.37 0.41 -9.14
C GLU A 141 -16.89 -0.99 -9.41
N ALA A 142 -16.10 -1.82 -10.09
CA ALA A 142 -16.47 -3.20 -10.38
C ALA A 142 -16.65 -4.03 -9.10
N MET A 143 -15.79 -3.81 -8.10
CA MET A 143 -15.92 -4.47 -6.80
C MET A 143 -17.10 -3.94 -5.99
N ASP A 144 -17.40 -2.64 -6.04
CA ASP A 144 -18.57 -2.07 -5.36
C ASP A 144 -19.89 -2.59 -5.95
N GLN A 145 -19.98 -2.77 -7.27
CA GLN A 145 -21.10 -3.42 -7.94
C GLN A 145 -21.33 -4.86 -7.43
N LEU A 146 -20.25 -5.66 -7.31
CA LEU A 146 -20.35 -7.01 -6.79
C LEU A 146 -20.73 -7.03 -5.30
N ARG A 147 -20.24 -6.08 -4.53
CA ARG A 147 -20.53 -5.92 -3.11
C ARG A 147 -22.01 -5.58 -2.86
N SER A 148 -22.61 -4.77 -3.72
CA SER A 148 -24.03 -4.40 -3.65
C SER A 148 -24.96 -5.61 -3.75
N GLY A 149 -24.55 -6.69 -4.43
CA GLY A 149 -25.26 -7.97 -4.47
C GLY A 149 -25.18 -8.80 -3.18
N GLY A 150 -24.40 -8.35 -2.19
CA GLY A 150 -24.19 -8.99 -0.89
C GLY A 150 -23.19 -10.16 -0.90
N GLY A 151 -22.65 -10.46 0.28
CA GLY A 151 -21.76 -11.61 0.50
C GLY A 151 -20.32 -11.43 -0.01
N ILE A 152 -19.94 -10.24 -0.44
CA ILE A 152 -18.58 -9.86 -0.82
C ILE A 152 -18.23 -8.55 -0.11
N ASP A 153 -17.00 -8.45 0.38
CA ASP A 153 -16.37 -7.18 0.76
C ASP A 153 -15.00 -7.05 0.10
N TYR A 154 -14.55 -5.80 -0.03
CA TYR A 154 -13.34 -5.44 -0.74
C TYR A 154 -12.67 -4.25 -0.07
N ILE A 155 -11.35 -4.25 -0.05
CA ILE A 155 -10.52 -3.11 0.31
C ILE A 155 -9.17 -3.22 -0.40
N ARG A 156 -8.58 -2.08 -0.74
CA ARG A 156 -7.20 -2.03 -1.23
C ARG A 156 -6.39 -0.93 -0.55
N TYR A 157 -5.10 -1.15 -0.50
CA TYR A 157 -4.11 -0.15 -0.13
C TYR A 157 -3.09 -0.05 -1.26
N ALA A 158 -3.17 1.00 -2.09
CA ALA A 158 -2.49 1.11 -3.38
C ALA A 158 -2.80 -0.12 -4.25
N ASP A 159 -1.82 -0.96 -4.48
CA ASP A 159 -1.82 -2.18 -5.29
C ASP A 159 -2.08 -3.46 -4.48
N ASP A 160 -2.03 -3.40 -3.15
CA ASP A 160 -2.40 -4.51 -2.26
C ASP A 160 -3.93 -4.64 -2.16
N ILE A 161 -4.49 -5.67 -2.77
CA ILE A 161 -5.93 -5.92 -2.90
C ILE A 161 -6.35 -7.04 -1.95
N ALA A 162 -7.41 -6.84 -1.16
CA ALA A 162 -8.06 -7.88 -0.35
C ALA A 162 -9.54 -7.99 -0.72
N ILE A 163 -9.97 -9.19 -1.10
CA ILE A 163 -11.34 -9.56 -1.41
C ILE A 163 -11.79 -10.62 -0.41
N MET A 164 -12.95 -10.43 0.19
CA MET A 164 -13.53 -11.36 1.14
C MET A 164 -14.91 -11.79 0.65
N ALA A 165 -15.26 -13.06 0.81
CA ALA A 165 -16.53 -13.57 0.34
C ALA A 165 -17.15 -14.61 1.27
N ARG A 166 -18.49 -14.69 1.26
CA ARG A 166 -19.25 -15.68 2.05
C ARG A 166 -19.07 -17.10 1.51
N THR A 167 -18.93 -17.25 0.20
CA THR A 167 -18.81 -18.54 -0.47
C THR A 167 -17.63 -18.58 -1.45
N ARG A 168 -17.16 -19.79 -1.77
CA ARG A 168 -16.13 -19.98 -2.80
C ARG A 168 -16.58 -19.51 -4.18
N TYR A 169 -17.85 -19.66 -4.48
CA TYR A 169 -18.43 -19.20 -5.75
C TYR A 169 -18.32 -17.69 -5.89
N LEU A 170 -18.77 -16.94 -4.88
CA LEU A 170 -18.67 -15.48 -4.87
C LEU A 170 -17.23 -15.00 -4.93
N LEU A 171 -16.30 -15.66 -4.22
CA LEU A 171 -14.88 -15.34 -4.31
C LEU A 171 -14.35 -15.53 -5.73
N ARG A 172 -14.64 -16.65 -6.40
CA ARG A 172 -14.22 -16.90 -7.79
C ARG A 172 -14.79 -15.86 -8.75
N LYS A 173 -16.08 -15.50 -8.59
CA LYS A 173 -16.72 -14.44 -9.38
C LYS A 173 -15.99 -13.10 -9.23
N ALA A 174 -15.66 -12.71 -7.99
CA ALA A 174 -14.93 -11.47 -7.72
C ALA A 174 -13.51 -11.50 -8.28
N ILE A 175 -12.79 -12.62 -8.14
CA ILE A 175 -11.44 -12.80 -8.71
C ILE A 175 -11.49 -12.69 -10.25
N ALA A 176 -12.44 -13.35 -10.90
CA ALA A 176 -12.58 -13.27 -12.35
C ALA A 176 -12.85 -11.84 -12.82
N ARG A 177 -13.73 -11.11 -12.12
CA ARG A 177 -14.02 -9.70 -12.44
C ARG A 177 -12.81 -8.81 -12.21
N MET A 178 -12.06 -9.02 -11.11
CA MET A 178 -10.79 -8.31 -10.85
C MET A 178 -9.80 -8.52 -12.00
N HIS A 179 -9.56 -9.76 -12.42
CA HIS A 179 -8.63 -10.05 -13.52
C HIS A 179 -9.07 -9.41 -14.84
N SER A 180 -10.39 -9.42 -15.16
CA SER A 180 -10.90 -8.73 -16.34
C SER A 180 -10.57 -7.23 -16.31
N VAL A 181 -10.84 -6.55 -15.19
CA VAL A 181 -10.57 -5.12 -15.08
C VAL A 181 -9.06 -4.83 -15.09
N LEU A 182 -8.24 -5.64 -14.42
CA LEU A 182 -6.78 -5.46 -14.46
C LEU A 182 -6.23 -5.65 -15.89
N TYR A 183 -6.79 -6.59 -16.65
CA TYR A 183 -6.42 -6.78 -18.06
C TYR A 183 -6.76 -5.53 -18.90
N ASP A 184 -7.96 -4.95 -18.74
CA ASP A 184 -8.37 -3.72 -19.42
C ASP A 184 -7.45 -2.53 -19.03
N LEU A 185 -6.98 -2.50 -17.78
CA LEU A 185 -6.00 -1.53 -17.27
C LEU A 185 -4.54 -1.89 -17.63
N ARG A 186 -4.30 -2.93 -18.42
CA ARG A 186 -2.94 -3.40 -18.80
C ARG A 186 -2.05 -3.75 -17.59
N LEU A 187 -2.67 -4.20 -16.49
CA LEU A 187 -2.00 -4.61 -15.25
C LEU A 187 -2.01 -6.13 -15.08
N GLN A 188 -1.02 -6.61 -14.33
CA GLN A 188 -0.90 -8.03 -13.98
C GLN A 188 -0.70 -8.21 -12.48
N VAL A 189 -1.30 -9.25 -11.91
CA VAL A 189 -1.02 -9.62 -10.52
C VAL A 189 0.37 -10.26 -10.39
N HIS A 190 1.02 -10.02 -9.25
CA HIS A 190 2.30 -10.65 -8.95
C HIS A 190 2.11 -12.15 -8.71
N PRO A 191 2.80 -13.05 -9.45
CA PRO A 191 2.55 -14.49 -9.38
C PRO A 191 2.86 -15.11 -8.02
N GLY A 192 3.88 -14.60 -7.31
CA GLY A 192 4.34 -15.12 -6.03
C GLY A 192 3.71 -14.46 -4.80
N LYS A 193 3.05 -13.30 -4.94
CA LYS A 193 2.49 -12.54 -3.81
C LYS A 193 0.97 -12.62 -3.79
N ARG A 194 0.42 -13.83 -3.72
CA ARG A 194 -1.02 -14.07 -3.67
C ARG A 194 -1.40 -15.02 -2.56
N PHE A 195 -2.59 -14.85 -2.01
CA PHE A 195 -3.24 -15.81 -1.12
C PHE A 195 -4.67 -16.01 -1.60
N ILE A 196 -5.11 -17.26 -1.71
CA ILE A 196 -6.51 -17.63 -1.94
C ILE A 196 -6.82 -18.79 -1.00
N GLY A 197 -7.75 -18.59 -0.07
CA GLY A 197 -8.02 -19.64 0.90
C GLY A 197 -9.12 -19.28 1.90
N ARG A 198 -9.24 -20.12 2.92
CA ARG A 198 -10.08 -19.85 4.08
C ARG A 198 -9.36 -18.94 5.08
N ALA A 199 -10.14 -18.07 5.72
CA ALA A 199 -9.67 -17.15 6.75
C ALA A 199 -8.98 -17.85 7.93
N GLU A 200 -9.44 -19.10 8.28
CA GLU A 200 -8.86 -19.87 9.39
C GLU A 200 -7.40 -20.28 9.16
N ARG A 201 -6.91 -20.24 7.94
CA ARG A 201 -5.48 -20.47 7.64
C ARG A 201 -4.59 -19.30 8.04
N GLY A 202 -5.19 -18.11 8.23
CA GLY A 202 -4.46 -16.87 8.34
C GLY A 202 -3.73 -16.48 7.06
N PHE A 203 -3.42 -15.20 6.90
CA PHE A 203 -2.66 -14.69 5.77
C PHE A 203 -1.97 -13.37 6.12
N GLU A 204 -0.95 -13.02 5.33
CA GLU A 204 -0.25 -11.76 5.48
C GLU A 204 -0.89 -10.67 4.61
N PHE A 205 -1.11 -9.48 5.20
CA PHE A 205 -1.63 -8.31 4.53
C PHE A 205 -1.07 -7.04 5.19
N LEU A 206 -0.49 -6.15 4.39
CA LEU A 206 0.04 -4.84 4.80
C LEU A 206 0.98 -4.91 6.03
N GLY A 207 1.85 -5.91 6.07
CA GLY A 207 2.82 -6.08 7.14
C GLY A 207 2.29 -6.78 8.41
N PHE A 208 1.05 -7.25 8.38
CA PHE A 208 0.40 -8.00 9.46
C PHE A 208 0.07 -9.43 9.04
N PHE A 209 0.21 -10.37 9.96
CA PHE A 209 -0.44 -11.67 9.84
C PHE A 209 -1.82 -11.59 10.50
N ILE A 210 -2.86 -11.86 9.72
CA ILE A 210 -4.26 -11.73 10.12
C ILE A 210 -4.89 -13.12 10.23
N HIS A 211 -5.55 -13.38 11.37
CA HIS A 211 -6.25 -14.64 11.64
C HIS A 211 -7.53 -14.32 12.44
N PRO A 212 -8.71 -14.93 12.14
CA PRO A 212 -9.99 -14.53 12.72
C PRO A 212 -10.09 -14.74 14.24
N ARG A 213 -9.33 -15.69 14.80
CA ARG A 213 -9.37 -16.03 16.23
C ARG A 213 -8.10 -15.67 16.99
N ARG A 214 -7.19 -14.92 16.39
CA ARG A 214 -5.90 -14.58 17.02
C ARG A 214 -5.69 -13.06 16.95
N ARG A 215 -4.88 -12.56 17.86
CA ARG A 215 -4.40 -11.18 17.79
C ARG A 215 -3.58 -10.96 16.53
N LEU A 216 -3.60 -9.75 16.04
CA LEU A 216 -2.74 -9.30 14.95
C LEU A 216 -1.28 -9.38 15.39
N VAL A 217 -0.46 -10.02 14.60
CA VAL A 217 0.99 -10.09 14.80
C VAL A 217 1.70 -9.57 13.54
N PRO A 218 2.96 -9.13 13.64
CA PRO A 218 3.71 -8.74 12.45
C PRO A 218 3.82 -9.91 11.47
N SER A 219 3.79 -9.62 10.17
CA SER A 219 4.08 -10.60 9.13
C SER A 219 5.55 -11.04 9.19
N SER A 220 5.87 -12.17 8.55
CA SER A 220 7.24 -12.65 8.42
C SER A 220 8.14 -11.61 7.76
N VAL A 221 7.67 -10.97 6.69
CA VAL A 221 8.38 -9.90 5.98
C VAL A 221 8.61 -8.68 6.89
N SER A 222 7.62 -8.31 7.72
CA SER A 222 7.76 -7.20 8.65
C SER A 222 8.83 -7.47 9.72
N MET A 223 8.89 -8.71 10.20
CA MET A 223 9.91 -9.17 11.15
C MET A 223 11.31 -9.19 10.53
N GLN A 224 11.44 -9.70 9.31
CA GLN A 224 12.70 -9.70 8.58
C GLN A 224 13.22 -8.27 8.38
N ARG A 225 12.36 -7.36 7.92
CA ARG A 225 12.72 -5.92 7.75
C ARG A 225 13.13 -5.26 9.06
N LEU A 226 12.49 -5.62 10.19
CA LEU A 226 12.90 -5.13 11.51
C LEU A 226 14.36 -5.54 11.83
N VAL A 227 14.70 -6.81 11.62
CA VAL A 227 16.05 -7.34 11.87
C VAL A 227 17.08 -6.71 10.91
N GLU A 228 16.80 -6.67 9.62
CA GLU A 228 17.69 -6.10 8.60
C GLU A 228 18.02 -4.63 8.85
N ARG A 229 17.00 -3.82 9.15
CA ARG A 229 17.22 -2.40 9.47
C ARG A 229 17.98 -2.21 10.78
N SER A 230 17.70 -3.04 11.79
CA SER A 230 18.47 -3.04 13.05
C SER A 230 19.92 -3.44 12.81
N ARG A 231 20.18 -4.43 11.94
CA ARG A 231 21.53 -4.84 11.55
C ARG A 231 22.29 -3.70 10.88
N ARG A 232 21.69 -3.06 9.88
CA ARG A 232 22.31 -1.89 9.21
C ARG A 232 22.66 -0.77 10.20
N LEU A 233 21.78 -0.47 11.16
CA LEU A 233 22.06 0.51 12.21
C LEU A 233 23.24 0.08 13.08
N HIS A 234 23.32 -1.20 13.44
CA HIS A 234 24.41 -1.75 14.25
C HIS A 234 25.75 -1.69 13.51
N GLU A 235 25.79 -2.11 12.24
CA GLU A 235 26.95 -2.03 11.36
C GLU A 235 27.45 -0.59 11.15
N GLN A 236 26.53 0.39 11.22
CA GLN A 236 26.84 1.83 11.20
C GLN A 236 27.29 2.38 12.57
N GLY A 237 27.54 1.53 13.57
CA GLY A 237 28.01 1.93 14.88
C GLY A 237 26.94 2.49 15.82
N ALA A 238 25.64 2.22 15.56
CA ALA A 238 24.59 2.67 16.46
C ALA A 238 24.71 2.04 17.85
N SER A 239 24.61 2.85 18.91
CA SER A 239 24.57 2.37 20.29
C SER A 239 23.36 1.47 20.56
N GLN A 240 23.47 0.62 21.59
CA GLN A 240 22.31 -0.22 22.00
C GLN A 240 21.07 0.62 22.34
N GLN A 241 21.25 1.79 22.93
CA GLN A 241 20.16 2.72 23.22
C GLN A 241 19.45 3.19 21.94
N ARG A 242 20.23 3.52 20.88
CA ARG A 242 19.67 3.90 19.57
C ARG A 242 18.90 2.73 18.92
N LEU A 243 19.45 1.52 18.98
CA LEU A 243 18.76 0.31 18.48
C LEU A 243 17.47 0.04 19.24
N ARG A 244 17.50 0.15 20.59
CA ARG A 244 16.30 -0.03 21.40
C ARG A 244 15.23 1.00 21.08
N ARG A 245 15.60 2.26 20.89
CA ARG A 245 14.68 3.32 20.46
C ARG A 245 14.06 3.01 19.10
N TYR A 246 14.85 2.47 18.16
CA TYR A 246 14.33 2.05 16.86
C TYR A 246 13.27 0.93 16.98
N VAL A 247 13.56 -0.11 17.78
CA VAL A 247 12.62 -1.21 18.03
C VAL A 247 11.35 -0.72 18.76
N HIS A 248 11.51 0.19 19.74
CA HIS A 248 10.40 0.84 20.42
C HIS A 248 9.49 1.60 19.45
N ASN A 249 10.04 2.47 18.62
CA ASN A 249 9.30 3.25 17.63
C ASN A 249 8.57 2.34 16.63
N TRP A 250 9.23 1.26 16.20
CA TRP A 250 8.62 0.25 15.35
C TRP A 250 7.45 -0.46 16.05
N TYR A 251 7.60 -0.83 17.32
CA TYR A 251 6.54 -1.45 18.11
C TYR A 251 5.36 -0.51 18.34
N MET A 252 5.62 0.75 18.64
CA MET A 252 4.58 1.76 18.77
C MET A 252 3.82 1.94 17.45
N TRP A 253 4.53 2.05 16.33
CA TRP A 253 3.90 2.08 15.02
C TRP A 253 3.06 0.82 14.76
N PHE A 254 3.57 -0.36 15.10
CA PHE A 254 2.85 -1.62 14.89
C PHE A 254 1.55 -1.68 15.69
N THR A 255 1.53 -1.25 16.95
CA THR A 255 0.39 -1.40 17.87
C THR A 255 -0.59 -0.24 17.87
N GLN A 256 -0.14 0.96 17.50
CA GLN A 256 -0.95 2.17 17.52
C GLN A 256 -2.23 2.03 16.69
N GLY A 257 -3.39 2.41 17.28
CA GLY A 257 -4.70 2.38 16.62
C GLY A 257 -5.35 1.00 16.51
N LEU A 258 -4.72 -0.06 17.05
CA LEU A 258 -5.24 -1.43 16.99
C LEU A 258 -5.86 -1.92 18.32
N GLY A 259 -5.74 -1.14 19.38
CA GLY A 259 -6.31 -1.47 20.69
C GLY A 259 -5.88 -2.86 21.20
N HIS A 260 -6.85 -3.62 21.72
CA HIS A 260 -6.63 -4.98 22.25
C HIS A 260 -6.29 -6.03 21.18
N LEU A 261 -6.48 -5.71 19.89
CA LEU A 261 -6.19 -6.64 18.79
C LEU A 261 -4.69 -6.80 18.52
N ALA A 262 -3.86 -5.82 18.90
CA ALA A 262 -2.41 -5.91 18.80
C ALA A 262 -1.76 -5.70 20.18
N GLY A 263 -0.52 -6.14 20.30
CA GLY A 263 0.21 -6.08 21.55
C GLY A 263 -0.03 -7.30 22.45
N ARG A 264 0.95 -7.61 23.28
CA ARG A 264 0.90 -8.71 24.27
C ARG A 264 1.62 -8.26 25.54
N LYS A 265 1.32 -8.95 26.67
CA LYS A 265 2.10 -8.84 27.90
C LYS A 265 3.58 -9.06 27.56
N GLY A 266 4.46 -8.13 27.93
CA GLY A 266 5.87 -8.13 27.55
C GLY A 266 6.17 -7.63 26.10
N GLY A 267 5.22 -6.96 25.45
CA GLY A 267 5.16 -6.63 24.04
C GLY A 267 6.45 -6.14 23.40
N GLU A 268 6.95 -4.96 23.76
CA GLU A 268 8.17 -4.39 23.20
C GLU A 268 9.44 -5.21 23.51
N THR A 269 9.56 -5.66 24.77
CA THR A 269 10.72 -6.43 25.24
C THR A 269 10.92 -7.71 24.40
N ARG A 270 9.84 -8.36 23.98
CA ARG A 270 9.91 -9.55 23.12
C ARG A 270 10.57 -9.25 21.78
N TYR A 271 10.22 -8.12 21.15
CA TYR A 271 10.80 -7.73 19.85
C TYR A 271 12.24 -7.26 20.01
N TRP A 272 12.56 -6.59 21.13
CA TRP A 272 13.93 -6.26 21.47
C TRP A 272 14.78 -7.52 21.62
N VAL A 273 14.35 -8.50 22.43
CA VAL A 273 15.04 -9.77 22.60
C VAL A 273 15.19 -10.52 21.28
N TYR A 274 14.16 -10.48 20.43
CA TYR A 274 14.22 -11.09 19.10
C TYR A 274 15.32 -10.44 18.25
N VAL A 275 15.40 -9.12 18.20
CA VAL A 275 16.41 -8.38 17.41
C VAL A 275 17.81 -8.67 17.92
N ILE A 276 18.09 -8.51 19.21
CA ILE A 276 19.46 -8.71 19.76
C ILE A 276 19.98 -10.13 19.56
N ARG A 277 19.10 -11.16 19.64
CA ARG A 277 19.47 -12.55 19.31
C ARG A 277 19.90 -12.70 17.86
N HIS A 278 19.21 -12.06 16.92
CA HIS A 278 19.55 -12.12 15.49
C HIS A 278 20.79 -11.27 15.13
N LEU A 279 21.17 -10.34 15.98
CA LEU A 279 22.39 -9.53 15.83
C LEU A 279 23.58 -10.10 16.61
N ASN A 280 23.40 -11.20 17.37
CA ASN A 280 24.41 -11.77 18.27
C ASN A 280 24.96 -10.75 19.28
N ILE A 281 24.13 -9.80 19.72
CA ILE A 281 24.49 -8.80 20.73
C ILE A 281 24.20 -9.39 22.12
N ALA A 282 25.15 -9.25 23.04
CA ALA A 282 24.98 -9.67 24.43
C ALA A 282 23.79 -8.92 25.06
N TYR A 283 22.93 -9.65 25.76
CA TYR A 283 21.82 -9.04 26.51
C TYR A 283 22.41 -8.21 27.66
N PRO A 284 22.03 -6.93 27.81
CA PRO A 284 22.49 -6.15 28.96
C PRO A 284 22.00 -6.81 30.25
N VAL A 285 22.94 -7.08 31.17
CA VAL A 285 22.71 -7.82 32.43
C VAL A 285 21.78 -7.05 33.38
N HIS A 286 21.59 -5.75 33.16
CA HIS A 286 20.65 -4.93 33.94
C HIS A 286 19.63 -4.23 33.01
N PRO A 287 18.30 -4.44 33.22
CA PRO A 287 17.33 -3.55 32.63
C PRO A 287 17.55 -2.14 33.20
N PRO A 288 17.53 -1.07 32.39
CA PRO A 288 17.53 0.28 32.96
C PRO A 288 16.30 0.45 33.82
N THR A 289 16.50 0.96 35.02
CA THR A 289 15.50 1.41 35.99
C THR A 289 14.54 2.42 35.39
#